data_a581be92df6e2ef6e5e7042f60e3f054
#
_entry.id   a581be92df6e2ef6e5e7042f60e3f054
#
_cell.length_a   1.000
_cell.length_b   1.000
_cell.length_c   1.000
_cell.angle_alpha   90.00
_cell.angle_beta   90.00
_cell.angle_gamma   90.00
#
_symmetry.space_group_name_H-M   'P 1'
#
loop_
_entity.id
_entity.type
_entity.pdbx_description
1 polymer ?
#
loop_
_entity_poly.entity_id
_entity_poly.type
_entity_poly.pdbx_seq_one_letter_code
_entity_poly.pdbx_strand_id
1 'polypeptide(L)'
;MATVKVTEAAAPVHVDQKPKFTSIQDSRGRTIQLRTLDPLQKSRLVIAVGADLASNNVYMGAFALVAASVVYIDDQGFGLPQTVKQVDSMLAELGAEGMEAIENHMLAEHKAAQEKAEAQANSDALSAEQAAAKN
;
A
#
# COMPACT_ATOMS: atom_id res chain seq x y z
N MET A 1 41.06 6.75 4.44
CA MET A 1 40.83 6.68 5.07
C MET A 1 39.75 7.33 5.50
N ALA A 2 39.85 8.03 6.03
CA ALA A 2 38.84 8.65 6.64
C ALA A 2 37.71 9.04 5.81
N THR A 3 37.93 9.26 4.62
CA THR A 3 36.90 9.72 3.80
C THR A 3 35.74 8.86 3.81
N VAL A 4 35.95 7.66 4.02
CA VAL A 4 34.88 6.76 4.00
C VAL A 4 33.88 7.09 5.01
N LYS A 5 34.34 7.72 6.03
CA LYS A 5 33.50 8.00 7.01
C LYS A 5 32.51 8.90 6.69
N VAL A 6 32.80 9.80 5.91
CA VAL A 6 31.85 10.78 5.56
C VAL A 6 30.63 10.13 4.97
N THR A 7 30.85 9.08 4.25
CA THR A 7 29.78 8.43 3.62
C THR A 7 28.88 7.80 4.65
N GLU A 8 29.47 7.33 5.70
CA GLU A 8 28.73 6.74 6.70
C GLU A 8 27.87 7.69 7.41
N ALA A 9 28.27 8.91 7.52
CA ALA A 9 27.48 9.88 8.21
C ALA A 9 26.12 10.02 7.56
N ALA A 10 26.03 9.81 6.26
CA ALA A 10 24.77 9.93 5.59
C ALA A 10 23.97 8.65 5.69
N ALA A 11 24.63 7.54 5.72
CA ALA A 11 23.95 6.27 5.74
C ALA A 11 22.96 6.08 6.88
N PRO A 12 23.26 6.45 8.09
CA PRO A 12 22.34 6.23 9.19
C PRO A 12 20.99 6.90 9.00
N VAL A 13 20.98 8.00 8.29
CA VAL A 13 19.75 8.72 8.08
C VAL A 13 18.81 7.89 7.21
N HIS A 14 19.36 7.22 6.24
CA HIS A 14 18.54 6.42 5.35
C HIS A 14 18.05 5.15 6.03
N VAL A 15 18.83 4.64 6.94
CA VAL A 15 18.46 3.42 7.64
C VAL A 15 17.22 3.65 8.47
N ASP A 16 17.06 4.85 9.02
CA ASP A 16 15.93 5.14 9.86
C ASP A 16 14.65 5.26 9.06
N GLN A 17 14.74 5.32 7.75
CA GLN A 17 13.58 5.47 6.91
C GLN A 17 13.16 4.16 6.26
N LYS A 18 13.33 3.06 6.98
CA LYS A 18 12.90 1.78 6.46
C LYS A 18 11.40 1.81 6.19
N PRO A 19 10.98 1.20 5.10
CA PRO A 19 9.56 1.15 4.78
C PRO A 19 8.81 0.46 5.92
N LYS A 20 7.68 1.00 6.27
CA LYS A 20 6.84 0.37 7.26
C LYS A 20 5.81 -0.46 6.54
N PHE A 21 5.70 -1.70 6.96
CA PHE A 21 4.70 -2.58 6.40
C PHE A 21 3.52 -2.67 7.36
N THR A 22 2.34 -2.77 6.81
CA THR A 22 1.14 -2.96 7.60
C THR A 22 0.90 -4.45 7.73
N SER A 23 0.69 -4.92 8.96
CA SER A 23 0.42 -6.33 9.22
C SER A 23 -1.06 -6.57 9.46
N ILE A 24 -1.61 -7.56 8.79
CA ILE A 24 -2.99 -7.98 9.01
C ILE A 24 -3.00 -9.50 9.17
N GLN A 25 -4.11 -10.04 9.63
CA GLN A 25 -4.28 -11.49 9.74
C GLN A 25 -5.50 -11.92 8.95
N ASP A 26 -5.39 -13.05 8.28
CA ASP A 26 -6.54 -13.61 7.57
C ASP A 26 -7.26 -14.64 8.45
N SER A 27 -8.34 -15.20 7.94
CA SER A 27 -9.14 -16.17 8.70
C SER A 27 -8.43 -17.51 8.92
N ARG A 28 -7.32 -17.72 8.21
CA ARG A 28 -6.50 -18.92 8.42
C ARG A 28 -5.43 -18.68 9.48
N GLY A 29 -5.38 -17.49 10.07
CA GLY A 29 -4.39 -17.14 11.08
C GLY A 29 -3.03 -16.76 10.53
N ARG A 30 -2.90 -16.58 9.20
CA ARG A 30 -1.63 -16.16 8.62
C ARG A 30 -1.45 -14.66 8.81
N THR A 31 -0.23 -14.24 9.02
CA THR A 31 0.10 -12.82 9.09
C THR A 31 0.54 -12.37 7.72
N ILE A 32 -0.17 -11.39 7.16
CA ILE A 32 0.14 -10.84 5.85
C ILE A 32 0.67 -9.43 6.05
N GLN A 33 1.84 -9.15 5.53
CA GLN A 33 2.41 -7.82 5.59
C GLN A 33 2.28 -7.15 4.24
N LEU A 34 1.78 -5.92 4.24
CA LEU A 34 1.48 -5.18 3.03
C LEU A 34 2.35 -3.94 2.93
N ARG A 35 2.73 -3.60 1.70
CA ARG A 35 3.42 -2.35 1.39
C ARG A 35 2.46 -1.40 0.70
N THR A 36 2.74 -0.11 0.76
CA THR A 36 2.06 0.87 -0.06
C THR A 36 2.94 1.09 -1.28
N LEU A 37 2.38 0.94 -2.47
CA LEU A 37 3.14 1.09 -3.70
C LEU A 37 3.38 2.56 -4.01
N ASP A 38 4.61 2.90 -4.34
CA ASP A 38 4.94 4.24 -4.81
C ASP A 38 4.69 4.34 -6.32
N PRO A 39 4.78 5.53 -6.92
CA PRO A 39 4.52 5.68 -8.35
C PRO A 39 5.42 4.83 -9.24
N LEU A 40 6.68 4.64 -8.87
CA LEU A 40 7.59 3.83 -9.65
C LEU A 40 7.13 2.36 -9.62
N GLN A 41 6.76 1.86 -8.45
CA GLN A 41 6.27 0.49 -8.32
C GLN A 41 4.99 0.28 -9.10
N LYS A 42 4.08 1.26 -9.08
CA LYS A 42 2.84 1.17 -9.83
C LYS A 42 3.13 1.14 -11.34
N SER A 43 4.06 1.96 -11.78
CA SER A 43 4.47 2.00 -13.18
C SER A 43 5.05 0.64 -13.60
N ARG A 44 5.89 0.06 -12.75
CA ARG A 44 6.49 -1.24 -13.03
C ARG A 44 5.43 -2.34 -13.11
N LEU A 45 4.40 -2.23 -12.29
CA LEU A 45 3.31 -3.19 -12.30
C LEU A 45 2.54 -3.12 -13.61
N VAL A 46 2.29 -1.91 -14.11
CA VAL A 46 1.63 -1.71 -15.39
C VAL A 46 2.42 -2.38 -16.52
N ILE A 47 3.74 -2.20 -16.50
CA ILE A 47 4.61 -2.83 -17.50
C ILE A 47 4.55 -4.35 -17.35
N ALA A 48 4.54 -4.85 -16.14
CA ALA A 48 4.54 -6.28 -15.85
C ALA A 48 3.28 -6.98 -16.39
N VAL A 49 2.12 -6.35 -16.25
CA VAL A 49 0.87 -6.97 -16.68
C VAL A 49 0.54 -6.66 -18.15
N GLY A 50 1.13 -5.63 -18.71
CA GLY A 50 0.90 -5.24 -20.10
C GLY A 50 -0.29 -4.33 -20.28
N ALA A 51 -0.31 -3.64 -21.40
CA ALA A 51 -1.28 -2.57 -21.66
C ALA A 51 -2.74 -3.04 -21.59
N ASP A 52 -3.02 -4.20 -22.13
CA ASP A 52 -4.39 -4.69 -22.18
C ASP A 52 -4.98 -4.89 -20.78
N LEU A 53 -4.25 -5.56 -19.90
CA LEU A 53 -4.72 -5.79 -18.56
C LEU A 53 -4.64 -4.51 -17.72
N ALA A 54 -3.63 -3.69 -17.96
CA ALA A 54 -3.47 -2.44 -17.23
C ALA A 54 -4.60 -1.45 -17.51
N SER A 55 -5.23 -1.54 -18.68
CA SER A 55 -6.35 -0.67 -19.00
C SER A 55 -7.66 -1.14 -18.36
N ASN A 56 -7.67 -2.34 -17.78
CA ASN A 56 -8.84 -2.86 -17.10
C ASN A 56 -8.78 -2.47 -15.62
N ASN A 57 -9.60 -1.49 -15.24
CA ASN A 57 -9.59 -0.98 -13.87
C ASN A 57 -9.98 -2.02 -12.83
N VAL A 58 -10.85 -2.94 -13.18
CA VAL A 58 -11.27 -3.99 -12.25
C VAL A 58 -10.09 -4.92 -11.99
N TYR A 59 -9.40 -5.33 -13.05
CA TYR A 59 -8.26 -6.21 -12.91
C TYR A 59 -7.17 -5.54 -12.06
N MET A 60 -6.83 -4.30 -12.39
CA MET A 60 -5.78 -3.59 -11.68
C MET A 60 -6.15 -3.35 -10.21
N GLY A 61 -7.34 -2.86 -9.96
CA GLY A 61 -7.75 -2.51 -8.60
C GLY A 61 -8.04 -3.71 -7.71
N ALA A 62 -8.70 -4.71 -8.25
CA ALA A 62 -9.12 -5.86 -7.46
C ALA A 62 -8.06 -6.96 -7.36
N PHE A 63 -7.18 -7.06 -8.32
CA PHE A 63 -6.24 -8.17 -8.37
C PHE A 63 -4.77 -7.77 -8.42
N ALA A 64 -4.36 -7.02 -9.43
CA ALA A 64 -2.93 -6.74 -9.62
C ALA A 64 -2.33 -5.89 -8.50
N LEU A 65 -3.00 -4.82 -8.10
CA LEU A 65 -2.50 -3.96 -7.03
C LEU A 65 -2.51 -4.68 -5.69
N VAL A 66 -3.52 -5.51 -5.46
CA VAL A 66 -3.60 -6.32 -4.25
C VAL A 66 -2.42 -7.29 -4.20
N ALA A 67 -2.18 -8.02 -5.29
CA ALA A 67 -1.07 -8.96 -5.35
C ALA A 67 0.27 -8.26 -5.15
N ALA A 68 0.44 -7.07 -5.74
CA ALA A 68 1.68 -6.33 -5.65
C ALA A 68 1.92 -5.72 -4.26
N SER A 69 0.87 -5.56 -3.47
CA SER A 69 1.01 -4.99 -2.14
C SER A 69 1.56 -5.98 -1.11
N VAL A 70 1.53 -7.27 -1.40
CA VAL A 70 1.96 -8.29 -0.43
C VAL A 70 3.48 -8.35 -0.36
N VAL A 71 4.02 -8.23 0.84
CA VAL A 71 5.47 -8.33 1.10
C VAL A 71 5.80 -9.67 1.72
N TYR A 72 5.02 -10.09 2.72
CA TYR A 72 5.21 -11.36 3.40
C TYR A 72 3.87 -12.02 3.68
N ILE A 73 3.88 -13.33 3.60
CA ILE A 73 2.81 -14.16 4.17
C ILE A 73 3.54 -15.06 5.14
N ASP A 74 3.32 -14.85 6.43
CA ASP A 74 4.09 -15.45 7.52
C ASP A 74 5.58 -15.16 7.28
N ASP A 75 6.41 -16.17 7.13
CA ASP A 75 7.85 -15.99 6.95
C ASP A 75 8.26 -15.90 5.48
N GLN A 76 7.34 -16.12 4.56
CA GLN A 76 7.67 -16.14 3.15
C GLN A 76 7.57 -14.75 2.53
N GLY A 77 8.67 -14.29 1.95
CA GLY A 77 8.73 -12.96 1.32
C GLY A 77 8.40 -13.00 -0.16
N PHE A 78 7.82 -11.92 -0.65
CA PHE A 78 7.44 -11.78 -2.05
C PHE A 78 7.89 -10.43 -2.58
N GLY A 79 8.50 -10.43 -3.75
CA GLY A 79 8.84 -9.20 -4.44
C GLY A 79 7.67 -8.68 -5.24
N LEU A 80 7.89 -7.56 -5.89
CA LEU A 80 6.89 -6.99 -6.79
C LEU A 80 6.74 -7.92 -7.98
N PRO A 81 5.51 -8.27 -8.38
CA PRO A 81 5.31 -9.12 -9.56
C PRO A 81 5.90 -8.49 -10.82
N GLN A 82 6.57 -9.30 -11.61
CA GLN A 82 7.19 -8.86 -12.85
C GLN A 82 6.48 -9.42 -14.08
N THR A 83 5.53 -10.31 -13.88
CA THR A 83 4.74 -10.91 -14.96
C THR A 83 3.32 -11.17 -14.47
N VAL A 84 2.41 -11.35 -15.40
CA VAL A 84 1.02 -11.74 -15.08
C VAL A 84 1.01 -13.05 -14.32
N LYS A 85 1.90 -13.97 -14.69
CA LYS A 85 1.97 -15.25 -14.04
C LYS A 85 2.32 -15.11 -12.56
N GLN A 86 3.18 -14.16 -12.22
CA GLN A 86 3.52 -13.91 -10.83
C GLN A 86 2.35 -13.28 -10.07
N VAL A 87 1.56 -12.44 -10.73
CA VAL A 87 0.33 -11.92 -10.14
C VAL A 87 -0.60 -13.09 -9.82
N ASP A 88 -0.80 -13.99 -10.79
CA ASP A 88 -1.67 -15.13 -10.61
C ASP A 88 -1.18 -16.04 -9.47
N SER A 89 0.12 -16.24 -9.38
CA SER A 89 0.70 -17.06 -8.32
C SER A 89 0.44 -16.45 -6.94
N MET A 90 0.55 -15.14 -6.83
CA MET A 90 0.29 -14.46 -5.58
C MET A 90 -1.19 -14.55 -5.21
N LEU A 91 -2.08 -14.40 -6.18
CA LEU A 91 -3.51 -14.52 -5.92
C LEU A 91 -3.86 -15.93 -5.44
N ALA A 92 -3.22 -16.93 -6.02
CA ALA A 92 -3.42 -18.31 -5.61
C ALA A 92 -2.90 -18.55 -4.18
N GLU A 93 -1.76 -17.92 -3.85
CA GLU A 93 -1.17 -18.07 -2.53
C GLU A 93 -2.04 -17.40 -1.47
N LEU A 94 -2.61 -16.24 -1.77
CA LEU A 94 -3.51 -15.55 -0.87
C LEU A 94 -4.81 -16.35 -0.65
N GLY A 95 -5.37 -16.88 -1.71
CA GLY A 95 -6.64 -17.57 -1.65
C GLY A 95 -7.79 -16.64 -1.25
N ALA A 96 -8.95 -17.19 -1.04
CA ALA A 96 -10.13 -16.41 -0.66
C ALA A 96 -9.92 -15.71 0.68
N GLU A 97 -9.29 -16.40 1.62
CA GLU A 97 -9.10 -15.87 2.96
C GLU A 97 -8.14 -14.68 2.98
N GLY A 98 -7.04 -14.77 2.23
CA GLY A 98 -6.10 -13.68 2.15
C GLY A 98 -6.67 -12.49 1.41
N MET A 99 -7.40 -12.73 0.32
CA MET A 99 -8.03 -11.67 -0.44
C MET A 99 -9.07 -10.94 0.41
N GLU A 100 -9.88 -11.67 1.16
CA GLU A 100 -10.88 -11.08 2.01
C GLU A 100 -10.25 -10.22 3.10
N ALA A 101 -9.17 -10.70 3.71
CA ALA A 101 -8.47 -9.94 4.75
C ALA A 101 -7.94 -8.62 4.20
N ILE A 102 -7.37 -8.63 3.00
CA ILE A 102 -6.83 -7.43 2.38
C ILE A 102 -7.97 -6.48 1.99
N GLU A 103 -9.07 -7.00 1.45
CA GLU A 103 -10.20 -6.17 1.10
C GLU A 103 -10.78 -5.48 2.32
N ASN A 104 -10.95 -6.21 3.40
CA ASN A 104 -11.48 -5.65 4.65
C ASN A 104 -10.55 -4.57 5.19
N HIS A 105 -9.24 -4.78 5.10
CA HIS A 105 -8.27 -3.80 5.53
C HIS A 105 -8.36 -2.52 4.68
N MET A 106 -8.46 -2.67 3.37
CA MET A 106 -8.55 -1.53 2.46
C MET A 106 -9.85 -0.75 2.67
N LEU A 107 -10.96 -1.45 2.92
CA LEU A 107 -12.22 -0.79 3.20
C LEU A 107 -12.15 -0.02 4.52
N ALA A 108 -11.51 -0.59 5.53
CA ALA A 108 -11.36 0.07 6.82
C ALA A 108 -10.49 1.32 6.69
N GLU A 109 -9.42 1.26 5.91
CA GLU A 109 -8.56 2.41 5.68
C GLU A 109 -9.29 3.49 4.90
N HIS A 110 -10.06 3.10 3.89
CA HIS A 110 -10.82 4.05 3.09
C HIS A 110 -11.86 4.76 3.94
N LYS A 111 -12.55 4.02 4.80
CA LYS A 111 -13.56 4.58 5.69
C LYS A 111 -12.91 5.55 6.68
N ALA A 112 -11.78 5.18 7.26
CA ALA A 112 -11.07 6.04 8.20
C ALA A 112 -10.60 7.33 7.52
N ALA A 113 -10.10 7.24 6.29
CA ALA A 113 -9.67 8.40 5.54
C ALA A 113 -10.85 9.31 5.20
N GLN A 114 -11.99 8.72 4.87
CA GLN A 114 -13.19 9.46 4.54
C GLN A 114 -13.72 10.20 5.78
N GLU A 115 -13.77 9.54 6.92
CA GLU A 115 -14.22 10.14 8.16
C GLU A 115 -13.29 11.28 8.57
N LYS A 116 -11.99 11.10 8.38
CA LYS A 116 -11.01 12.12 8.70
C LYS A 116 -11.18 13.34 7.77
N ALA A 117 -11.42 13.11 6.49
CA ALA A 117 -11.64 14.17 5.53
C ALA A 117 -12.91 14.96 5.85
N GLU A 118 -13.99 14.27 6.26
CA GLU A 118 -15.22 14.90 6.63
C GLU A 118 -15.05 15.74 7.90
N ALA A 119 -14.32 15.20 8.88
CA ALA A 119 -14.05 15.94 10.12
C ALA A 119 -13.24 17.20 9.84
N GLN A 120 -12.27 17.11 8.93
CA GLN A 120 -11.45 18.25 8.57
C GLN A 120 -12.30 19.30 7.82
N ALA A 121 -13.14 18.85 6.90
CA ALA A 121 -14.01 19.76 6.17
C ALA A 121 -14.99 20.48 7.09
N ASN A 122 -15.53 19.78 8.08
CA ASN A 122 -16.43 20.36 9.03
C ASN A 122 -15.71 21.37 9.92
N SER A 123 -14.48 21.07 10.31
CA SER A 123 -13.67 21.96 11.12
C SER A 123 -13.34 23.24 10.34
N ASP A 124 -13.01 23.10 9.06
CA ASP A 124 -12.70 24.24 8.22
C ASP A 124 -13.95 25.10 7.99
N ALA A 125 -15.10 24.48 7.81
CA ALA A 125 -16.35 25.20 7.62
C ALA A 125 -16.71 25.99 8.87
N LEU A 126 -16.52 25.41 10.06
CA LEU A 126 -16.80 26.09 11.30
C LEU A 126 -15.85 27.26 11.49
N SER A 127 -14.58 27.11 11.14
CA SER A 127 -13.61 28.18 11.24
C SER A 127 -13.98 29.35 10.32
N ALA A 128 -14.46 29.05 9.12
CA ALA A 128 -14.85 30.03 8.15
C ALA A 128 -16.09 30.80 8.65
N GLU A 129 -17.05 30.11 9.26
CA GLU A 129 -18.23 30.73 9.80
C GLU A 129 -17.88 31.66 10.97
N GLN A 130 -16.99 31.21 11.84
CA GLN A 130 -16.55 32.00 12.96
C GLN A 130 -15.83 33.27 12.50
N ALA A 131 -15.01 33.17 11.49
CA ALA A 131 -14.30 34.29 10.93
C ALA A 131 -15.28 35.29 10.31
N ALA A 132 -16.30 34.81 9.62
CA ALA A 132 -17.29 35.64 9.00
C ALA A 132 -18.15 36.35 10.06
N ALA A 133 -18.47 35.66 11.14
CA ALA A 133 -19.27 36.21 12.20
C ALA A 133 -18.58 37.36 12.96
N LYS A 134 -17.25 37.40 12.92
CA LYS A 134 -16.52 38.44 13.63
C LYS A 134 -16.53 39.74 12.86
N ASN A 135 -16.85 39.73 11.61
CA ASN A 135 -16.91 40.91 10.79
C ASN A 135 -18.31 41.44 10.73
#